data_fda93fe4db923a61a192f2f1723af811
#
_entry.id   fda93fe4db923a61a192f2f1723af811
#
_cell.length_a   1.000
_cell.length_b   1.000
_cell.length_c   1.000
_cell.angle_alpha   90.00
_cell.angle_beta   90.00
_cell.angle_gamma   90.00
#
_symmetry.space_group_name_H-M   'P 1'
#
loop_
_entity.id
_entity.type
_entity.pdbx_description
1 polymer ?
#
loop_
_entity_poly.entity_id
_entity_poly.type
_entity_poly.pdbx_seq_one_letter_code
_entity_poly.pdbx_strand_id
1 'polypeptide(L)'
;MLKILCVSDQIDPQVYSPQIKERFADVDLVLAAGDLPLDYLDFIISTLNKPLFFIFGNHHTEELRHYKRLWNDPMLQEDKNYMGCGAIYLASKLKIEGKLILAGFGGSMRYNTGPNQYTEFEMYLEIIKLIPSLLWNRLKHGRFIDILLTHSPPRGIHDKTDKCHTGFKAYLWFMKTFKPKFLVHGHIHLYDLCEIRSTQWEKTTVINAFGHYLINTEDQNGN
;
A
#
# COMPACT_ATOMS: atom_id res chain seq x y z
N MET A 1 -16.34 11.14 -7.65
CA MET A 1 -16.08 10.70 -6.27
C MET A 1 -15.51 9.29 -6.34
N LEU A 2 -14.37 9.04 -5.75
CA LEU A 2 -13.80 7.69 -5.66
C LEU A 2 -13.75 7.28 -4.19
N LYS A 3 -14.26 6.07 -3.90
CA LYS A 3 -14.19 5.44 -2.58
C LYS A 3 -13.18 4.31 -2.61
N ILE A 4 -12.23 4.30 -1.69
CA ILE A 4 -11.15 3.34 -1.63
C ILE A 4 -11.19 2.63 -0.28
N LEU A 5 -11.32 1.31 -0.30
CA LEU A 5 -11.18 0.50 0.90
C LEU A 5 -9.69 0.16 1.08
N CYS A 6 -9.12 0.57 2.20
CA CYS A 6 -7.76 0.25 2.60
C CYS A 6 -7.78 -0.78 3.72
N VAL A 7 -6.94 -1.82 3.64
CA VAL A 7 -6.83 -2.89 4.66
C VAL A 7 -5.36 -3.17 4.94
N SER A 8 -5.04 -3.50 6.21
CA SER A 8 -3.67 -3.87 6.60
C SER A 8 -3.61 -4.61 7.93
N ASP A 9 -2.63 -5.49 8.09
CA ASP A 9 -2.13 -6.13 9.33
C ASP A 9 -3.13 -7.03 10.06
N GLN A 10 -4.41 -6.70 10.05
CA GLN A 10 -5.44 -7.45 10.76
C GLN A 10 -6.63 -7.76 9.86
N ILE A 11 -7.09 -9.02 9.90
CA ILE A 11 -8.37 -9.39 9.30
C ILE A 11 -9.48 -8.68 10.07
N ASP A 12 -10.12 -7.71 9.41
CA ASP A 12 -11.19 -6.94 10.03
C ASP A 12 -12.53 -7.68 9.88
N PRO A 13 -13.26 -7.96 10.99
CA PRO A 13 -14.54 -8.66 10.94
C PRO A 13 -15.63 -7.92 10.15
N GLN A 14 -15.53 -6.62 9.97
CA GLN A 14 -16.47 -5.86 9.15
C GLN A 14 -16.25 -6.07 7.66
N VAL A 15 -15.00 -6.32 7.28
CA VAL A 15 -14.60 -6.64 5.89
C VAL A 15 -14.74 -8.13 5.63
N TYR A 16 -14.23 -8.99 6.55
CA TYR A 16 -14.34 -10.46 6.42
C TYR A 16 -15.68 -10.96 6.94
N SER A 17 -16.76 -10.59 6.26
CA SER A 17 -18.12 -10.96 6.66
C SER A 17 -19.03 -11.10 5.44
N PRO A 18 -20.16 -11.84 5.56
CA PRO A 18 -21.17 -11.94 4.50
C PRO A 18 -21.74 -10.57 4.08
N GLN A 19 -21.74 -9.59 4.99
CA GLN A 19 -22.28 -8.25 4.77
C GLN A 19 -21.30 -7.29 4.07
N ILE A 20 -20.12 -7.75 3.67
CA ILE A 20 -19.12 -6.92 2.96
C ILE A 20 -19.72 -6.23 1.72
N LYS A 21 -20.58 -6.93 0.96
CA LYS A 21 -21.25 -6.37 -0.22
C LYS A 21 -22.18 -5.21 0.11
N GLU A 22 -22.87 -5.28 1.24
CA GLU A 22 -23.78 -4.23 1.67
C GLU A 22 -23.02 -3.00 2.19
N ARG A 23 -21.95 -3.24 2.97
CA ARG A 23 -21.16 -2.18 3.61
C ARG A 23 -20.25 -1.43 2.64
N PHE A 24 -19.69 -2.15 1.68
CA PHE A 24 -18.66 -1.64 0.77
C PHE A 24 -19.07 -1.74 -0.71
N ALA A 25 -20.38 -1.74 -1.01
CA ALA A 25 -20.93 -1.82 -2.36
C ALA A 25 -20.43 -0.71 -3.28
N ASP A 26 -20.23 0.48 -2.74
CA ASP A 26 -19.87 1.70 -3.44
C ASP A 26 -18.36 1.98 -3.47
N VAL A 27 -17.54 1.02 -3.03
CA VAL A 27 -16.08 1.09 -3.15
C VAL A 27 -15.68 0.90 -4.61
N ASP A 28 -14.76 1.72 -5.10
CA ASP A 28 -14.25 1.67 -6.47
C ASP A 28 -13.02 0.78 -6.61
N LEU A 29 -12.15 0.76 -5.59
CA LEU A 29 -10.95 -0.08 -5.54
C LEU A 29 -10.54 -0.41 -4.10
N VAL A 30 -9.67 -1.41 -3.96
CA VAL A 30 -9.13 -1.85 -2.67
C VAL A 30 -7.60 -1.72 -2.67
N LEU A 31 -7.04 -1.26 -1.55
CA LEU A 31 -5.60 -1.18 -1.29
C LEU A 31 -5.25 -2.03 -0.06
N ALA A 32 -4.35 -2.99 -0.21
CA ALA A 32 -3.86 -3.79 0.91
C ALA A 32 -2.40 -3.46 1.22
N ALA A 33 -2.17 -2.87 2.40
CA ALA A 33 -0.88 -2.31 2.81
C ALA A 33 0.04 -3.32 3.51
N GLY A 34 -0.18 -4.61 3.30
CA GLY A 34 0.70 -5.69 3.77
C GLY A 34 0.21 -6.40 5.04
N ASP A 35 0.92 -7.48 5.36
CA ASP A 35 0.71 -8.36 6.52
C ASP A 35 -0.72 -8.92 6.65
N LEU A 36 -1.31 -9.27 5.49
CA LEU A 36 -2.61 -9.91 5.38
C LEU A 36 -2.50 -11.22 4.59
N PRO A 37 -3.19 -12.31 5.00
CA PRO A 37 -3.23 -13.56 4.26
C PRO A 37 -3.77 -13.37 2.84
N LEU A 38 -3.22 -14.08 1.86
CA LEU A 38 -3.70 -14.00 0.47
C LEU A 38 -5.16 -14.47 0.33
N ASP A 39 -5.58 -15.43 1.12
CA ASP A 39 -6.97 -15.91 1.16
C ASP A 39 -7.96 -14.81 1.57
N TYR A 40 -7.53 -13.90 2.45
CA TYR A 40 -8.34 -12.73 2.80
C TYR A 40 -8.47 -11.74 1.63
N LEU A 41 -7.39 -11.52 0.88
CA LEU A 41 -7.43 -10.69 -0.32
C LEU A 41 -8.29 -11.34 -1.41
N ASP A 42 -8.20 -12.67 -1.56
CA ASP A 42 -9.03 -13.44 -2.48
C ASP A 42 -10.52 -13.33 -2.14
N PHE A 43 -10.85 -13.46 -0.86
CA PHE A 43 -12.22 -13.23 -0.38
C PHE A 43 -12.73 -11.83 -0.74
N ILE A 44 -11.95 -10.79 -0.51
CA ILE A 44 -12.35 -9.40 -0.83
C ILE A 44 -12.61 -9.24 -2.33
N ILE A 45 -11.68 -9.70 -3.17
CA ILE A 45 -11.80 -9.58 -4.63
C ILE A 45 -13.01 -10.36 -5.15
N SER A 46 -13.11 -11.64 -4.77
CA SER A 46 -14.19 -12.52 -5.26
C SER A 46 -15.56 -12.02 -4.82
N THR A 47 -15.64 -11.34 -3.67
CA THR A 47 -16.89 -10.86 -3.12
C THR A 47 -17.27 -9.48 -3.64
N LEU A 48 -16.35 -8.51 -3.65
CA LEU A 48 -16.62 -7.15 -4.11
C LEU A 48 -16.53 -7.00 -5.64
N ASN A 49 -15.77 -7.87 -6.31
CA ASN A 49 -15.48 -7.76 -7.75
C ASN A 49 -14.89 -6.37 -8.11
N LYS A 50 -13.93 -5.89 -7.33
CA LYS A 50 -13.26 -4.60 -7.52
C LYS A 50 -11.76 -4.80 -7.69
N PRO A 51 -11.06 -3.91 -8.43
CA PRO A 51 -9.61 -3.94 -8.51
C PRO A 51 -8.98 -3.89 -7.12
N LEU A 52 -8.03 -4.78 -6.82
CA LEU A 52 -7.28 -4.80 -5.58
C LEU A 52 -5.80 -4.72 -5.88
N PHE A 53 -5.14 -3.73 -5.28
CA PHE A 53 -3.70 -3.56 -5.32
C PHE A 53 -3.10 -3.85 -3.95
N PHE A 54 -2.01 -4.60 -3.93
CA PHE A 54 -1.39 -4.99 -2.67
C PHE A 54 0.13 -4.91 -2.70
N ILE A 55 0.70 -4.86 -1.52
CA ILE A 55 2.12 -5.03 -1.24
C ILE A 55 2.28 -6.04 -0.10
N PHE A 56 3.46 -6.64 0.00
CA PHE A 56 3.80 -7.48 1.15
C PHE A 56 4.41 -6.62 2.27
N GLY A 57 4.05 -6.93 3.52
CA GLY A 57 4.76 -6.45 4.69
C GLY A 57 6.03 -7.25 4.98
N ASN A 58 6.48 -7.24 6.22
CA ASN A 58 7.71 -7.94 6.63
C ASN A 58 7.46 -9.34 7.22
N HIS A 59 6.20 -9.77 7.38
CA HIS A 59 5.86 -11.09 7.93
C HIS A 59 5.57 -12.16 6.87
N HIS A 60 5.31 -11.80 5.61
CA HIS A 60 5.03 -12.74 4.51
C HIS A 60 6.31 -13.20 3.82
N THR A 61 6.98 -14.21 4.38
CA THR A 61 8.30 -14.62 3.91
C THR A 61 8.28 -15.61 2.76
N GLU A 62 7.37 -16.58 2.79
CA GLU A 62 7.27 -17.63 1.77
C GLU A 62 6.56 -17.16 0.52
N GLU A 63 5.43 -16.51 0.69
CA GLU A 63 4.66 -15.90 -0.40
C GLU A 63 5.50 -14.87 -1.15
N LEU A 64 6.25 -14.02 -0.44
CA LEU A 64 7.14 -13.05 -1.07
C LEU A 64 8.24 -13.71 -1.91
N ARG A 65 8.84 -14.81 -1.42
CA ARG A 65 9.85 -15.57 -2.16
C ARG A 65 9.25 -16.16 -3.43
N HIS A 66 8.06 -16.71 -3.34
CA HIS A 66 7.35 -17.28 -4.46
C HIS A 66 7.02 -16.19 -5.51
N TYR A 67 6.47 -15.07 -5.10
CA TYR A 67 6.20 -13.93 -5.99
C TYR A 67 7.47 -13.37 -6.65
N LYS A 68 8.58 -13.24 -5.92
CA LYS A 68 9.87 -12.80 -6.47
C LYS A 68 10.43 -13.83 -7.48
N ARG A 69 10.27 -15.12 -7.22
CA ARG A 69 10.71 -16.19 -8.13
C ARG A 69 9.91 -16.18 -9.42
N LEU A 70 8.58 -16.17 -9.33
CA LEU A 70 7.68 -16.07 -10.48
C LEU A 70 7.97 -14.82 -11.32
N TRP A 71 8.38 -13.74 -10.67
CA TRP A 71 8.66 -12.48 -11.33
C TRP A 71 9.96 -12.50 -12.14
N ASN A 72 10.97 -13.23 -11.65
CA ASN A 72 12.30 -13.28 -12.26
C ASN A 72 12.45 -14.45 -13.26
N ASP A 73 11.51 -15.38 -13.31
CA ASP A 73 11.53 -16.51 -14.22
C ASP A 73 10.52 -16.33 -15.35
N PRO A 74 10.99 -16.11 -16.61
CA PRO A 74 10.11 -15.96 -17.77
C PRO A 74 9.21 -17.15 -18.02
N MET A 75 9.68 -18.37 -17.73
CA MET A 75 8.91 -19.61 -17.91
C MET A 75 7.74 -19.73 -16.93
N LEU A 76 7.86 -19.12 -15.75
CA LEU A 76 6.81 -19.11 -14.72
C LEU A 76 5.89 -17.87 -14.85
N GLN A 77 6.09 -17.02 -15.84
CA GLN A 77 5.25 -15.84 -16.05
C GLN A 77 3.81 -16.19 -16.48
N GLU A 78 3.62 -17.34 -17.12
CA GLU A 78 2.29 -17.85 -17.47
C GLU A 78 1.52 -18.30 -16.22
N ASP A 79 2.22 -18.77 -15.18
CA ASP A 79 1.62 -19.16 -13.89
C ASP A 79 1.34 -17.99 -12.93
N LYS A 80 1.61 -16.76 -13.32
CA LYS A 80 1.29 -15.58 -12.48
C LYS A 80 -0.18 -15.47 -12.13
N ASN A 81 -1.04 -16.04 -12.94
CA ASN A 81 -2.47 -16.15 -12.67
C ASN A 81 -2.80 -17.26 -11.66
N TYR A 82 -1.88 -18.18 -11.39
CA TYR A 82 -2.15 -19.34 -10.53
C TYR A 82 -1.98 -19.09 -9.02
N MET A 83 -1.26 -18.04 -8.65
CA MET A 83 -1.23 -17.54 -7.25
C MET A 83 -2.18 -16.38 -7.06
N GLY A 84 -3.01 -16.14 -8.03
CA GLY A 84 -3.73 -14.91 -8.08
C GLY A 84 -5.14 -15.07 -7.59
N CYS A 85 -5.38 -14.58 -6.45
CA CYS A 85 -6.62 -13.94 -6.08
C CYS A 85 -7.03 -12.80 -7.04
N GLY A 86 -6.46 -12.68 -8.22
CA GLY A 86 -6.71 -11.54 -9.12
C GLY A 86 -6.12 -10.19 -8.61
N ALA A 87 -5.47 -10.18 -7.45
CA ALA A 87 -4.86 -8.99 -6.88
C ALA A 87 -3.58 -8.58 -7.62
N ILE A 88 -3.37 -7.28 -7.75
CA ILE A 88 -2.23 -6.72 -8.46
C ILE A 88 -1.12 -6.37 -7.45
N TYR A 89 0.01 -7.08 -7.55
CA TYR A 89 1.19 -6.79 -6.74
C TYR A 89 1.87 -5.50 -7.21
N LEU A 90 1.93 -4.50 -6.31
CA LEU A 90 2.32 -3.14 -6.66
C LEU A 90 3.77 -2.78 -6.28
N ALA A 91 4.48 -3.61 -5.49
CA ALA A 91 5.79 -3.25 -4.95
C ALA A 91 6.82 -2.84 -6.03
N SER A 92 7.48 -1.72 -5.80
CA SER A 92 8.46 -1.07 -6.69
C SER A 92 7.95 -0.87 -8.12
N LYS A 93 6.64 -0.65 -8.27
CA LYS A 93 5.98 -0.46 -9.56
C LYS A 93 5.01 0.71 -9.52
N LEU A 94 4.76 1.20 -10.71
CA LEU A 94 3.75 2.22 -10.96
C LEU A 94 2.65 1.61 -11.83
N LYS A 95 1.40 1.83 -11.44
CA LYS A 95 0.21 1.39 -12.14
C LYS A 95 -0.77 2.55 -12.29
N ILE A 96 -1.52 2.50 -13.37
CA ILE A 96 -2.63 3.42 -13.61
C ILE A 96 -3.92 2.59 -13.62
N GLU A 97 -4.84 2.94 -12.74
CA GLU A 97 -6.17 2.36 -12.67
C GLU A 97 -7.21 3.46 -12.86
N GLY A 98 -7.93 3.40 -13.96
CA GLY A 98 -8.82 4.49 -14.35
C GLY A 98 -8.07 5.82 -14.45
N LYS A 99 -8.38 6.73 -13.54
CA LYS A 99 -7.69 8.04 -13.45
C LYS A 99 -6.62 8.09 -12.36
N LEU A 100 -6.48 7.06 -11.53
CA LEU A 100 -5.52 7.03 -10.42
C LEU A 100 -4.16 6.51 -10.87
N ILE A 101 -3.11 7.18 -10.42
CA ILE A 101 -1.72 6.76 -10.57
C ILE A 101 -1.24 6.27 -9.20
N LEU A 102 -0.87 5.00 -9.13
CA LEU A 102 -0.53 4.27 -7.92
C LEU A 102 0.92 3.80 -7.97
N ALA A 103 1.63 3.87 -6.85
CA ALA A 103 2.90 3.17 -6.65
C ALA A 103 2.94 2.53 -5.27
N GLY A 104 3.76 1.48 -5.09
CA GLY A 104 3.87 0.80 -3.80
C GLY A 104 5.28 0.41 -3.42
N PHE A 105 5.55 0.40 -2.10
CA PHE A 105 6.78 -0.12 -1.50
C PHE A 105 6.42 -1.01 -0.31
N GLY A 106 6.77 -2.30 -0.40
CA GLY A 106 6.54 -3.24 0.70
C GLY A 106 7.65 -3.22 1.74
N GLY A 107 7.43 -3.99 2.81
CA GLY A 107 8.41 -4.24 3.85
C GLY A 107 8.61 -3.12 4.86
N SER A 108 9.56 -3.35 5.78
CA SER A 108 9.84 -2.45 6.90
C SER A 108 11.31 -2.03 6.98
N MET A 109 11.60 -1.09 7.89
CA MET A 109 12.96 -0.77 8.29
C MET A 109 13.63 -2.03 8.82
N ARG A 110 14.91 -2.24 8.46
CA ARG A 110 15.66 -3.42 8.88
C ARG A 110 15.95 -3.39 10.37
N TYR A 111 15.42 -4.36 11.09
CA TYR A 111 15.65 -4.56 12.52
C TYR A 111 16.26 -5.94 12.85
N ASN A 112 16.19 -6.90 11.90
CA ASN A 112 16.78 -8.23 11.98
C ASN A 112 17.18 -8.74 10.57
N THR A 113 17.45 -10.04 10.43
CA THR A 113 17.82 -10.69 9.17
C THR A 113 16.61 -11.21 8.38
N GLY A 114 15.40 -10.86 8.77
CA GLY A 114 14.17 -11.27 8.09
C GLY A 114 14.06 -10.71 6.68
N PRO A 115 13.25 -11.33 5.84
CA PRO A 115 13.03 -10.88 4.46
C PRO A 115 12.19 -9.59 4.44
N ASN A 116 12.20 -8.95 3.27
CA ASN A 116 11.45 -7.73 3.00
C ASN A 116 11.71 -6.59 4.00
N GLN A 117 12.96 -6.50 4.46
CA GLN A 117 13.42 -5.43 5.34
C GLN A 117 14.54 -4.66 4.63
N TYR A 118 14.45 -3.34 4.69
CA TYR A 118 15.32 -2.43 3.95
C TYR A 118 16.03 -1.48 4.91
N THR A 119 17.27 -1.16 4.60
CA THR A 119 17.92 0.03 5.16
C THR A 119 17.32 1.28 4.51
N GLU A 120 17.55 2.43 5.13
CA GLU A 120 17.17 3.72 4.57
C GLU A 120 17.72 3.91 3.14
N PHE A 121 18.99 3.55 2.92
CA PHE A 121 19.63 3.65 1.62
C PHE A 121 19.01 2.74 0.57
N GLU A 122 18.72 1.48 0.91
CA GLU A 122 18.05 0.54 0.01
C GLU A 122 16.65 1.04 -0.38
N MET A 123 15.91 1.65 0.55
CA MET A 123 14.60 2.21 0.23
C MET A 123 14.72 3.41 -0.74
N TYR A 124 15.74 4.27 -0.58
CA TYR A 124 16.03 5.30 -1.59
C TYR A 124 16.31 4.70 -2.96
N LEU A 125 17.05 3.60 -3.05
CA LEU A 125 17.33 2.93 -4.33
C LEU A 125 16.06 2.38 -4.97
N GLU A 126 15.14 1.82 -4.18
CA GLU A 126 13.82 1.38 -4.70
C GLU A 126 13.01 2.56 -5.26
N ILE A 127 13.02 3.70 -4.58
CA ILE A 127 12.34 4.92 -5.06
C ILE A 127 12.99 5.44 -6.35
N ILE A 128 14.31 5.47 -6.43
CA ILE A 128 15.06 5.96 -7.60
C ILE A 128 14.69 5.18 -8.86
N LYS A 129 14.45 3.88 -8.76
CA LYS A 129 14.00 3.05 -9.88
C LYS A 129 12.69 3.51 -10.50
N LEU A 130 11.81 4.16 -9.72
CA LEU A 130 10.52 4.66 -10.21
C LEU A 130 10.60 6.07 -10.84
N ILE A 131 11.69 6.82 -10.61
CA ILE A 131 11.81 8.21 -11.07
C ILE A 131 11.52 8.38 -12.57
N PRO A 132 12.07 7.55 -13.48
CA PRO A 132 11.78 7.71 -14.91
C PRO A 132 10.28 7.63 -15.22
N SER A 133 9.57 6.68 -14.60
CA SER A 133 8.14 6.51 -14.79
C SER A 133 7.33 7.65 -14.16
N LEU A 134 7.76 8.16 -13.01
CA LEU A 134 7.14 9.33 -12.36
C LEU A 134 7.29 10.59 -13.21
N LEU A 135 8.47 10.82 -13.78
CA LEU A 135 8.72 11.93 -14.70
C LEU A 135 7.88 11.81 -15.97
N TRP A 136 7.78 10.61 -16.54
CA TRP A 136 6.91 10.35 -17.68
C TRP A 136 5.44 10.67 -17.37
N ASN A 137 4.95 10.27 -16.20
CA ASN A 137 3.60 10.60 -15.77
C ASN A 137 3.40 12.11 -15.62
N ARG A 138 4.39 12.82 -15.08
CA ARG A 138 4.33 14.28 -14.97
C ARG A 138 4.15 14.94 -16.33
N LEU A 139 4.85 14.45 -17.34
CA LEU A 139 4.74 14.95 -18.71
C LEU A 139 3.37 14.60 -19.33
N LYS A 140 2.92 13.36 -19.15
CA LYS A 140 1.71 12.85 -19.81
C LYS A 140 0.41 13.26 -19.10
N HIS A 141 0.41 13.30 -17.77
CA HIS A 141 -0.80 13.46 -16.95
C HIS A 141 -0.80 14.73 -16.10
N GLY A 142 0.25 15.57 -16.18
CA GLY A 142 0.38 16.79 -15.38
C GLY A 142 0.72 16.59 -13.90
N ARG A 143 0.87 15.33 -13.44
CA ARG A 143 1.19 14.95 -12.05
C ARG A 143 2.00 13.66 -12.02
N PHE A 144 2.74 13.45 -10.93
CA PHE A 144 3.62 12.30 -10.78
C PHE A 144 2.85 11.05 -10.36
N ILE A 145 2.01 11.16 -9.32
CA ILE A 145 1.33 10.07 -8.63
C ILE A 145 0.14 10.62 -7.83
N ASP A 146 -0.87 9.79 -7.60
CA ASP A 146 -2.00 10.12 -6.74
C ASP A 146 -1.89 9.44 -5.37
N ILE A 147 -1.53 8.14 -5.34
CA ILE A 147 -1.47 7.33 -4.11
C ILE A 147 -0.16 6.58 -4.02
N LEU A 148 0.52 6.73 -2.88
CA LEU A 148 1.64 5.90 -2.48
C LEU A 148 1.16 4.88 -1.45
N LEU A 149 1.27 3.58 -1.78
CA LEU A 149 0.96 2.47 -0.89
C LEU A 149 2.25 1.94 -0.27
N THR A 150 2.40 2.01 1.05
CA THR A 150 3.58 1.51 1.75
C THR A 150 3.18 0.57 2.88
N HIS A 151 4.08 -0.36 3.29
CA HIS A 151 3.80 -1.11 4.50
C HIS A 151 4.22 -0.31 5.73
N SER A 152 5.46 0.14 5.80
CA SER A 152 5.91 1.01 6.89
C SER A 152 5.49 2.48 6.70
N PRO A 153 5.33 3.22 7.80
CA PRO A 153 5.02 4.65 7.78
C PRO A 153 6.21 5.52 7.35
N PRO A 154 5.98 6.81 7.06
CA PRO A 154 7.03 7.82 7.01
C PRO A 154 7.63 8.09 8.41
N ARG A 155 8.90 8.46 8.47
CA ARG A 155 9.59 8.81 9.72
C ARG A 155 8.93 10.02 10.40
N GLY A 156 8.60 9.88 11.68
CA GLY A 156 8.00 10.94 12.48
C GLY A 156 6.50 11.14 12.25
N ILE A 157 5.85 10.28 11.43
CA ILE A 157 4.41 10.31 11.21
C ILE A 157 3.87 8.90 11.40
N HIS A 158 3.08 8.69 12.46
CA HIS A 158 2.51 7.40 12.88
C HIS A 158 3.55 6.32 13.25
N ASP A 159 4.86 6.56 13.10
CA ASP A 159 5.90 5.61 13.47
C ASP A 159 6.14 5.57 14.98
N LYS A 160 6.89 4.56 15.45
CA LYS A 160 7.29 4.45 16.86
C LYS A 160 8.82 4.54 16.99
N THR A 161 9.29 4.70 18.22
CA THR A 161 10.72 4.90 18.52
C THR A 161 11.53 3.61 18.53
N ASP A 162 10.88 2.46 18.65
CA ASP A 162 11.54 1.16 18.59
C ASP A 162 11.98 0.81 17.16
N LYS A 163 12.97 -0.11 17.07
CA LYS A 163 13.62 -0.43 15.80
C LYS A 163 12.68 -1.03 14.74
N CYS A 164 11.73 -1.86 15.17
CA CYS A 164 10.84 -2.54 14.22
C CYS A 164 9.77 -1.62 13.65
N HIS A 165 9.31 -0.63 14.41
CA HIS A 165 8.25 0.30 14.01
C HIS A 165 8.74 1.67 13.55
N THR A 166 10.07 1.81 13.39
CA THR A 166 10.67 3.04 12.86
C THR A 166 10.31 3.23 11.38
N GLY A 167 9.82 4.41 11.02
CA GLY A 167 9.47 4.77 9.64
C GLY A 167 10.66 5.20 8.78
N PHE A 168 10.45 5.33 7.46
CA PHE A 168 11.47 5.74 6.49
C PHE A 168 11.49 7.25 6.24
N LYS A 169 12.66 7.87 6.31
CA LYS A 169 12.90 9.25 5.84
C LYS A 169 12.75 9.36 4.32
N ALA A 170 13.05 8.28 3.61
CA ALA A 170 12.89 8.18 2.16
C ALA A 170 11.44 8.49 1.73
N TYR A 171 10.44 8.13 2.54
CA TYR A 171 9.05 8.44 2.24
C TYR A 171 8.72 9.92 2.46
N LEU A 172 9.34 10.58 3.44
CA LEU A 172 9.22 12.05 3.58
C LEU A 172 9.77 12.77 2.34
N TRP A 173 10.94 12.34 1.88
CA TRP A 173 11.53 12.86 0.64
C TRP A 173 10.63 12.60 -0.57
N PHE A 174 10.06 11.39 -0.69
CA PHE A 174 9.13 11.04 -1.77
C PHE A 174 7.90 11.95 -1.76
N MET A 175 7.25 12.10 -0.61
CA MET A 175 6.07 12.95 -0.46
C MET A 175 6.36 14.41 -0.80
N LYS A 176 7.48 14.95 -0.33
CA LYS A 176 7.90 16.32 -0.62
C LYS A 176 8.15 16.56 -2.11
N THR A 177 8.76 15.57 -2.79
CA THR A 177 9.19 15.67 -4.20
C THR A 177 8.04 15.42 -5.16
N PHE A 178 7.32 14.32 -4.98
CA PHE A 178 6.31 13.82 -5.93
C PHE A 178 4.88 14.14 -5.53
N LYS A 179 4.65 14.56 -4.29
CA LYS A 179 3.39 15.12 -3.77
C LYS A 179 2.17 14.23 -4.07
N PRO A 180 2.17 12.93 -3.67
CA PRO A 180 0.97 12.13 -3.72
C PRO A 180 -0.14 12.79 -2.88
N LYS A 181 -1.39 12.58 -3.27
CA LYS A 181 -2.54 13.03 -2.45
C LYS A 181 -2.63 12.22 -1.16
N PHE A 182 -2.38 10.91 -1.27
CA PHE A 182 -2.44 9.99 -0.14
C PHE A 182 -1.17 9.15 -0.06
N LEU A 183 -0.70 8.92 1.16
CA LEU A 183 0.18 7.81 1.51
C LEU A 183 -0.61 6.90 2.45
N VAL A 184 -0.82 5.65 2.03
CA VAL A 184 -1.53 4.63 2.82
C VAL A 184 -0.51 3.63 3.32
N HIS A 185 -0.51 3.38 4.63
CA HIS A 185 0.42 2.43 5.25
C HIS A 185 -0.27 1.53 6.28
N GLY A 186 0.41 0.46 6.67
CA GLY A 186 0.08 -0.44 7.78
C GLY A 186 1.17 -0.45 8.84
N HIS A 187 1.57 -1.67 9.27
CA HIS A 187 2.69 -1.97 10.15
C HIS A 187 2.55 -1.48 11.60
N ILE A 188 1.90 -0.36 11.83
CA ILE A 188 1.69 0.21 13.15
C ILE A 188 0.31 -0.19 13.64
N HIS A 189 0.30 -1.12 14.58
CA HIS A 189 -0.95 -1.60 15.16
C HIS A 189 -1.54 -0.55 16.12
N LEU A 190 -2.82 -0.29 15.94
CA LEU A 190 -3.59 0.65 16.74
C LEU A 190 -4.44 -0.14 17.72
N TYR A 191 -4.13 -0.01 19.01
CA TYR A 191 -4.83 -0.72 20.08
C TYR A 191 -5.81 0.20 20.84
N ASP A 192 -5.68 1.51 20.62
CA ASP A 192 -6.55 2.52 21.19
C ASP A 192 -7.35 3.22 20.07
N LEU A 193 -8.67 3.35 20.27
CA LEU A 193 -9.55 4.06 19.35
C LEU A 193 -9.21 5.55 19.23
N CYS A 194 -8.48 6.11 20.20
CA CYS A 194 -8.01 7.50 20.20
C CYS A 194 -6.72 7.71 19.38
N GLU A 195 -6.07 6.65 18.92
CA GLU A 195 -4.84 6.80 18.11
C GLU A 195 -5.13 7.48 16.76
N ILE A 196 -4.26 8.41 16.39
CA ILE A 196 -4.41 9.18 15.14
C ILE A 196 -4.14 8.25 13.96
N ARG A 197 -5.16 8.08 13.11
CA ARG A 197 -5.08 7.25 11.89
C ARG A 197 -4.81 8.05 10.63
N SER A 198 -5.04 9.35 10.65
CA SER A 198 -4.90 10.23 9.50
C SER A 198 -4.21 11.53 9.89
N THR A 199 -3.14 11.87 9.19
CA THR A 199 -2.36 13.09 9.44
C THR A 199 -2.10 13.81 8.13
N GLN A 200 -2.43 15.08 8.06
CA GLN A 200 -2.05 15.92 6.93
C GLN A 200 -0.58 16.36 7.05
N TRP A 201 0.22 16.01 6.05
CA TRP A 201 1.62 16.44 5.94
C TRP A 201 1.85 17.12 4.60
N GLU A 202 2.07 18.42 4.61
CA GLU A 202 2.13 19.26 3.42
C GLU A 202 0.92 19.01 2.47
N LYS A 203 1.17 18.43 1.29
CA LYS A 203 0.14 18.12 0.27
C LYS A 203 -0.34 16.66 0.31
N THR A 204 0.12 15.89 1.26
CA THR A 204 -0.17 14.45 1.37
C THR A 204 -0.92 14.14 2.66
N THR A 205 -2.02 13.42 2.57
CA THR A 205 -2.67 12.81 3.72
C THR A 205 -2.05 11.44 3.96
N VAL A 206 -1.42 11.25 5.11
CA VAL A 206 -0.86 9.98 5.56
C VAL A 206 -1.91 9.23 6.34
N ILE A 207 -2.19 7.97 5.97
CA ILE A 207 -3.28 7.16 6.53
C ILE A 207 -2.72 5.81 7.01
N ASN A 208 -2.99 5.47 8.26
CA ASN A 208 -2.80 4.14 8.80
C ASN A 208 -4.05 3.28 8.55
N ALA A 209 -3.89 2.22 7.74
CA ALA A 209 -4.95 1.33 7.30
C ALA A 209 -5.17 0.11 8.22
N PHE A 210 -4.59 0.09 9.43
CA PHE A 210 -4.72 -1.04 10.36
C PHE A 210 -6.19 -1.51 10.50
N GLY A 211 -6.43 -2.81 10.30
CA GLY A 211 -7.78 -3.35 10.12
C GLY A 211 -8.37 -2.89 8.79
N HIS A 212 -9.17 -1.84 8.80
CA HIS A 212 -9.63 -1.18 7.59
C HIS A 212 -9.77 0.35 7.74
N TYR A 213 -9.73 1.05 6.61
CA TYR A 213 -9.97 2.49 6.50
C TYR A 213 -10.62 2.82 5.15
N LEU A 214 -11.61 3.72 5.14
CA LEU A 214 -12.25 4.21 3.92
C LEU A 214 -11.74 5.60 3.54
N ILE A 215 -11.25 5.76 2.33
CA ILE A 215 -10.87 7.05 1.76
C ILE A 215 -11.98 7.52 0.82
N ASN A 216 -12.50 8.72 1.05
CA ASN A 216 -13.31 9.46 0.10
C ASN A 216 -12.44 10.56 -0.52
N THR A 217 -12.24 10.52 -1.83
CA THR A 217 -11.30 11.44 -2.49
C THR A 217 -11.76 12.90 -2.54
N GLU A 218 -12.97 13.20 -2.12
CA GLU A 218 -13.53 14.56 -2.07
C GLU A 218 -13.37 15.24 -0.70
N ASP A 219 -13.12 14.50 0.37
CA ASP A 219 -13.03 15.07 1.73
C ASP A 219 -11.86 16.05 1.91
N GLN A 220 -11.05 16.27 0.89
CA GLN A 220 -9.90 17.19 0.89
C GLN A 220 -10.17 18.56 0.23
N ASN A 221 -11.36 18.81 -0.31
CA ASN A 221 -11.69 20.12 -0.90
C ASN A 221 -12.39 21.09 0.07
N GLY A 222 -12.40 20.78 1.35
CA GLY A 222 -13.02 21.57 2.39
C GLY A 222 -12.00 22.04 3.44
N ASN A 223 -11.18 23.01 3.11
CA ASN A 223 -10.77 24.17 3.90
C ASN A 223 -9.68 24.96 3.19
#